data_0c7186cff156592ea4539ae116abb0cb
#
_entry.id   0c7186cff156592ea4539ae116abb0cb
#
_cell.length_a   1.000
_cell.length_b   1.000
_cell.length_c   1.000
_cell.angle_alpha   90.00
_cell.angle_beta   90.00
_cell.angle_gamma   90.00
#
_symmetry.space_group_name_H-M   'P 1'
#
loop_
_entity.id
_entity.type
_entity.pdbx_description
1 polymer ?
#
loop_
_entity_poly.entity_id
_entity_poly.type
_entity_poly.pdbx_seq_one_letter_code
_entity_poly.pdbx_strand_id
1 'polypeptide(L)'
;VFIMLITELCVKRTPSAGDTDNYPDNEARCIYTLLMAVPNTLNKLKMFGNILNGIFKTFHYDYVKTTFNFNQRPYYKLFYTFISLLDKLPNDAKVFNSENTKIQYMNLIAEFLKIPSPSIYPGFALAWLDLISCKPFISCFLDDIDSPTKEKNTKVLENYLYLIMDIFVFLKNCGNYNYNKFTSKIFMDNLYKFMFLLSNSYPEFISGYYYICIISLPPDNIYMQLKNLILSTTPKNLEKLKNLNFVDKDLEKEFNDNTFGNNNVENLFDIISILKQYQFLNLLDNYIENQNVELIKNICEKLNKNKNKTFNFYVIYAIVIYWAEKVLKNHKNIKEPYSFFFQMIQFMEIDNRDHLINSLLNELRYPSNQTLYFLLMLNYILVKIHNEAIEEHIIMLLFERLLIKPIPWGIELLFQKLIKGEKYNLFNANFIKNLNGGVNFIKSIQDFIEDKNFQKYTVYKNNKMNNFNNKNNSTASSKDHSKKEKNEQ
;
A
#
# COMPACT_ATOMS: atom_id res chain seq x y z
N VAL A 1 31.57 6.20 -21.22
CA VAL A 1 31.66 7.46 -21.99
C VAL A 1 30.57 7.54 -23.03
N PHE A 2 30.42 6.60 -23.99
CA PHE A 2 29.44 6.66 -25.08
C PHE A 2 27.96 6.84 -24.57
N ILE A 3 27.53 6.04 -23.60
CA ILE A 3 26.19 6.16 -23.00
C ILE A 3 25.98 7.53 -22.32
N MET A 4 26.97 8.02 -21.62
CA MET A 4 26.92 9.35 -20.99
C MET A 4 26.73 10.45 -22.04
N LEU A 5 27.48 10.41 -23.15
CA LEU A 5 27.33 11.37 -24.23
C LEU A 5 25.95 11.33 -24.88
N ILE A 6 25.40 10.13 -25.13
CA ILE A 6 24.02 10.00 -25.64
C ILE A 6 23.01 10.57 -24.64
N THR A 7 23.15 10.28 -23.35
CA THR A 7 22.28 10.81 -22.31
C THR A 7 22.36 12.35 -22.23
N GLU A 8 23.56 12.92 -22.31
CA GLU A 8 23.73 14.39 -22.38
C GLU A 8 23.07 15.00 -23.62
N LEU A 9 23.12 14.32 -24.77
CA LEU A 9 22.43 14.75 -25.99
C LEU A 9 20.91 14.72 -25.78
N CYS A 10 20.37 13.68 -25.11
CA CYS A 10 18.95 13.64 -24.74
C CYS A 10 18.56 14.83 -23.87
N VAL A 11 19.36 15.14 -22.84
CA VAL A 11 19.11 16.29 -21.96
C VAL A 11 19.12 17.61 -22.71
N LYS A 12 20.12 17.83 -23.55
CA LYS A 12 20.25 19.07 -24.34
C LYS A 12 19.14 19.26 -25.37
N ARG A 13 18.62 18.17 -25.93
CA ARG A 13 17.55 18.20 -26.96
C ARG A 13 16.15 18.22 -26.42
N THR A 14 15.95 17.87 -25.16
CA THR A 14 14.62 17.83 -24.52
C THR A 14 14.32 19.18 -23.88
N PRO A 15 13.47 20.02 -24.45
CA PRO A 15 13.14 21.33 -23.87
C PRO A 15 12.38 21.17 -22.55
N SER A 16 12.55 22.13 -21.65
CA SER A 16 11.83 22.17 -20.36
C SER A 16 10.33 22.47 -20.50
N ALA A 17 9.90 23.07 -21.61
CA ALA A 17 8.50 23.34 -21.94
C ALA A 17 8.29 23.28 -23.47
N GLY A 18 7.20 22.63 -23.91
CA GLY A 18 6.80 22.55 -25.31
C GLY A 18 6.53 21.14 -25.82
N ASP A 19 5.61 21.06 -26.78
CA ASP A 19 5.19 19.83 -27.46
C ASP A 19 6.26 19.34 -28.42
N THR A 20 7.05 18.38 -28.00
CA THR A 20 7.75 17.54 -28.94
C THR A 20 7.75 16.11 -28.41
N ASP A 21 6.75 15.33 -28.81
CA ASP A 21 6.57 13.94 -28.39
C ASP A 21 7.65 12.97 -28.88
N ASN A 22 8.62 13.42 -29.69
CA ASN A 22 9.55 12.57 -30.40
C ASN A 22 10.99 12.52 -29.85
N TYR A 23 11.33 13.19 -28.80
CA TYR A 23 12.65 13.17 -28.16
C TYR A 23 12.57 12.48 -26.80
N PRO A 24 13.42 11.65 -26.39
CA PRO A 24 14.63 10.96 -26.90
C PRO A 24 14.37 9.50 -27.32
N ASP A 25 13.25 9.21 -27.97
CA ASP A 25 12.89 7.83 -28.38
C ASP A 25 13.94 7.19 -29.29
N ASN A 26 14.53 7.99 -30.19
CA ASN A 26 15.53 7.50 -31.13
C ASN A 26 16.83 7.08 -30.42
N GLU A 27 17.26 7.84 -29.43
CA GLU A 27 18.46 7.54 -28.66
C GLU A 27 18.26 6.28 -27.79
N ALA A 28 17.12 6.15 -27.14
CA ALA A 28 16.76 4.97 -26.37
C ALA A 28 16.65 3.74 -27.27
N ARG A 29 16.05 3.85 -28.45
CA ARG A 29 15.97 2.77 -29.46
C ARG A 29 17.36 2.36 -29.98
N CYS A 30 18.24 3.34 -30.23
CA CYS A 30 19.61 3.06 -30.61
C CYS A 30 20.36 2.23 -29.57
N ILE A 31 20.27 2.65 -28.29
CA ILE A 31 20.89 1.91 -27.18
C ILE A 31 20.27 0.51 -27.05
N TYR A 32 18.93 0.38 -27.18
CA TYR A 32 18.24 -0.90 -27.16
C TYR A 32 18.69 -1.83 -28.31
N THR A 33 18.82 -1.31 -29.52
CA THR A 33 19.29 -2.08 -30.68
C THR A 33 20.71 -2.60 -30.47
N LEU A 34 21.61 -1.76 -29.94
CA LEU A 34 22.98 -2.17 -29.59
C LEU A 34 22.96 -3.24 -28.48
N LEU A 35 22.11 -3.11 -27.48
CA LEU A 35 21.94 -4.11 -26.41
C LEU A 35 21.51 -5.46 -27.01
N MET A 36 20.52 -5.44 -27.93
CA MET A 36 19.97 -6.67 -28.51
C MET A 36 20.95 -7.35 -29.47
N ALA A 37 21.89 -6.63 -30.05
CA ALA A 37 22.98 -7.18 -30.89
C ALA A 37 24.00 -8.03 -30.12
N VAL A 38 24.07 -7.92 -28.80
CA VAL A 38 24.97 -8.74 -27.97
C VAL A 38 24.54 -10.22 -28.00
N PRO A 39 25.43 -11.18 -28.30
CA PRO A 39 25.00 -12.55 -28.57
C PRO A 39 24.54 -13.38 -27.35
N ASN A 40 24.96 -13.02 -26.14
CA ASN A 40 24.72 -13.81 -24.92
C ASN A 40 23.84 -13.04 -23.94
N THR A 41 22.79 -13.71 -23.41
CA THR A 41 21.82 -13.11 -22.47
C THR A 41 22.50 -12.57 -21.21
N LEU A 42 23.43 -13.31 -20.60
CA LEU A 42 24.14 -12.86 -19.40
C LEU A 42 24.99 -11.59 -19.71
N ASN A 43 25.64 -11.54 -20.86
CA ASN A 43 26.41 -10.36 -21.29
C ASN A 43 25.47 -9.18 -21.59
N LYS A 44 24.28 -9.42 -22.14
CA LYS A 44 23.22 -8.40 -22.33
C LYS A 44 22.79 -7.79 -21.01
N LEU A 45 22.46 -8.62 -19.99
CA LEU A 45 22.07 -8.15 -18.66
C LEU A 45 23.18 -7.31 -18.00
N LYS A 46 24.43 -7.79 -18.06
CA LYS A 46 25.58 -7.05 -17.55
C LYS A 46 25.82 -5.73 -18.30
N MET A 47 25.67 -5.76 -19.62
CA MET A 47 25.74 -4.54 -20.43
C MET A 47 24.62 -3.57 -20.09
N PHE A 48 23.41 -4.06 -19.91
CA PHE A 48 22.27 -3.24 -19.51
C PHE A 48 22.47 -2.56 -18.15
N GLY A 49 22.96 -3.29 -17.14
CA GLY A 49 23.37 -2.71 -15.87
C GLY A 49 24.42 -1.59 -16.02
N ASN A 50 25.41 -1.77 -16.90
CA ASN A 50 26.39 -0.74 -17.20
C ASN A 50 25.77 0.49 -17.91
N ILE A 51 24.76 0.27 -18.78
CA ILE A 51 24.00 1.34 -19.43
C ILE A 51 23.26 2.17 -18.38
N LEU A 52 22.50 1.51 -17.48
CA LEU A 52 21.77 2.17 -16.40
C LEU A 52 22.72 2.99 -15.51
N ASN A 53 23.88 2.44 -15.15
CA ASN A 53 24.90 3.15 -14.39
C ASN A 53 25.47 4.37 -15.14
N GLY A 54 25.64 4.27 -16.46
CA GLY A 54 26.08 5.39 -17.31
C GLY A 54 25.04 6.52 -17.33
N ILE A 55 23.76 6.18 -17.47
CA ILE A 55 22.64 7.13 -17.40
C ILE A 55 22.61 7.80 -16.03
N PHE A 56 22.75 7.02 -14.96
CA PHE A 56 22.73 7.57 -13.61
C PHE A 56 23.86 8.56 -13.33
N LYS A 57 25.07 8.30 -13.83
CA LYS A 57 26.17 9.26 -13.66
C LYS A 57 25.85 10.61 -14.28
N THR A 58 25.26 10.61 -15.48
CA THR A 58 24.82 11.84 -16.14
C THR A 58 23.68 12.51 -15.38
N PHE A 59 22.69 11.71 -14.95
CA PHE A 59 21.57 12.17 -14.12
C PHE A 59 22.05 12.86 -12.84
N HIS A 60 22.94 12.19 -12.09
CA HIS A 60 23.45 12.73 -10.84
C HIS A 60 24.23 14.04 -11.06
N TYR A 61 25.09 14.08 -12.08
CA TYR A 61 25.84 15.28 -12.42
C TYR A 61 24.90 16.44 -12.79
N ASP A 62 23.90 16.18 -13.62
CA ASP A 62 22.91 17.18 -14.05
C ASP A 62 22.08 17.66 -12.87
N TYR A 63 21.60 16.75 -12.02
CA TYR A 63 20.84 17.07 -10.82
C TYR A 63 21.61 18.00 -9.87
N VAL A 64 22.85 17.67 -9.57
CA VAL A 64 23.71 18.48 -8.69
C VAL A 64 24.02 19.85 -9.31
N LYS A 65 24.24 19.91 -10.63
CA LYS A 65 24.59 21.14 -11.35
C LYS A 65 23.38 22.08 -11.48
N THR A 66 22.19 21.56 -11.79
CA THR A 66 21.02 22.39 -12.11
C THR A 66 20.14 22.68 -10.90
N THR A 67 20.24 21.85 -9.83
CA THR A 67 19.50 21.99 -8.58
C THR A 67 17.99 22.26 -8.78
N PHE A 68 17.52 23.50 -8.55
CA PHE A 68 16.10 23.88 -8.68
C PHE A 68 15.58 23.89 -10.13
N ASN A 69 16.47 23.95 -11.11
CA ASN A 69 16.11 23.95 -12.53
C ASN A 69 16.25 22.55 -13.17
N PHE A 70 16.33 21.51 -12.36
CA PHE A 70 16.46 20.16 -12.85
C PHE A 70 15.27 19.76 -13.74
N ASN A 71 15.57 19.32 -14.97
CA ASN A 71 14.57 18.84 -15.91
C ASN A 71 14.48 17.31 -15.87
N GLN A 72 13.41 16.78 -15.26
CA GLN A 72 13.20 15.34 -15.14
C GLN A 72 12.75 14.64 -16.44
N ARG A 73 12.20 15.39 -17.43
CA ARG A 73 11.57 14.84 -18.65
C ARG A 73 12.49 13.96 -19.49
N PRO A 74 13.76 14.32 -19.80
CA PRO A 74 14.62 13.49 -20.63
C PRO A 74 14.89 12.12 -19.99
N TYR A 75 15.10 12.08 -18.68
CA TYR A 75 15.32 10.84 -17.93
C TYR A 75 14.07 9.97 -17.87
N TYR A 76 12.91 10.59 -17.61
CA TYR A 76 11.62 9.91 -17.67
C TYR A 76 11.41 9.23 -19.03
N LYS A 77 11.55 9.99 -20.14
CA LYS A 77 11.34 9.46 -21.48
C LYS A 77 12.30 8.33 -21.82
N LEU A 78 13.56 8.48 -21.43
CA LEU A 78 14.58 7.44 -21.66
C LEU A 78 14.21 6.12 -20.96
N PHE A 79 13.87 6.16 -19.68
CA PHE A 79 13.47 4.98 -18.91
C PHE A 79 12.14 4.40 -19.40
N TYR A 80 11.15 5.25 -19.65
CA TYR A 80 9.85 4.82 -20.15
C TYR A 80 9.97 4.10 -21.51
N THR A 81 10.83 4.62 -22.41
CA THR A 81 11.08 3.97 -23.70
C THR A 81 11.77 2.62 -23.52
N PHE A 82 12.73 2.48 -22.60
CA PHE A 82 13.30 1.17 -22.29
C PHE A 82 12.26 0.20 -21.77
N ILE A 83 11.43 0.61 -20.79
CA ILE A 83 10.36 -0.23 -20.24
C ILE A 83 9.41 -0.66 -21.38
N SER A 84 9.01 0.25 -22.26
CA SER A 84 8.10 -0.03 -23.38
C SER A 84 8.71 -0.95 -24.44
N LEU A 85 10.01 -0.87 -24.68
CA LEU A 85 10.72 -1.74 -25.63
C LEU A 85 10.92 -3.14 -25.03
N LEU A 86 11.28 -3.22 -23.74
CA LEU A 86 11.46 -4.48 -23.04
C LEU A 86 10.14 -5.22 -22.83
N ASP A 87 9.03 -4.48 -22.71
CA ASP A 87 7.70 -5.08 -22.62
C ASP A 87 7.31 -5.86 -23.87
N LYS A 88 7.83 -5.46 -25.02
CA LYS A 88 7.60 -6.13 -26.33
C LYS A 88 8.46 -7.38 -26.55
N LEU A 89 9.37 -7.70 -25.63
CA LEU A 89 10.13 -8.94 -25.72
C LEU A 89 9.19 -10.14 -25.61
N PRO A 90 9.37 -11.16 -26.45
CA PRO A 90 8.59 -12.38 -26.37
C PRO A 90 8.81 -13.06 -25.02
N ASN A 91 7.74 -13.65 -24.49
CA ASN A 91 7.80 -14.48 -23.28
C ASN A 91 8.38 -15.87 -23.64
N ASP A 92 9.64 -15.93 -24.07
CA ASP A 92 10.30 -17.18 -24.43
C ASP A 92 10.58 -18.01 -23.17
N ALA A 93 9.66 -18.90 -22.86
CA ALA A 93 9.73 -19.82 -21.72
C ALA A 93 10.83 -20.89 -21.84
N LYS A 94 11.73 -20.85 -22.82
CA LYS A 94 12.64 -21.97 -23.13
C LYS A 94 14.13 -21.66 -23.25
N VAL A 95 14.58 -20.45 -22.97
CA VAL A 95 16.04 -20.16 -23.08
C VAL A 95 16.60 -19.84 -21.70
N PHE A 96 17.25 -20.84 -21.12
CA PHE A 96 18.04 -20.85 -19.87
C PHE A 96 17.30 -20.66 -18.55
N ASN A 97 17.26 -21.73 -17.76
CA ASN A 97 16.97 -21.76 -16.31
C ASN A 97 15.85 -20.82 -15.84
N SER A 98 14.60 -21.20 -16.09
CA SER A 98 13.35 -20.86 -15.36
C SER A 98 12.93 -19.39 -15.20
N GLU A 99 13.73 -18.39 -15.41
CA GLU A 99 13.28 -16.99 -15.30
C GLU A 99 13.11 -16.33 -16.67
N ASN A 100 11.92 -15.75 -16.89
CA ASN A 100 11.61 -14.98 -18.08
C ASN A 100 12.62 -13.81 -18.24
N THR A 101 13.32 -13.73 -19.35
CA THR A 101 14.32 -12.69 -19.64
C THR A 101 13.75 -11.27 -19.48
N LYS A 102 12.47 -11.06 -19.83
CA LYS A 102 11.78 -9.80 -19.63
C LYS A 102 11.73 -9.40 -18.14
N ILE A 103 11.41 -10.34 -17.26
CA ILE A 103 11.36 -10.10 -15.80
C ILE A 103 12.74 -9.73 -15.28
N GLN A 104 13.82 -10.37 -15.77
CA GLN A 104 15.19 -10.06 -15.37
C GLN A 104 15.57 -8.61 -15.71
N TYR A 105 15.24 -8.12 -16.92
CA TYR A 105 15.50 -6.73 -17.31
C TYR A 105 14.66 -5.75 -16.48
N MET A 106 13.37 -6.04 -16.27
CA MET A 106 12.50 -5.17 -15.48
C MET A 106 12.92 -5.13 -14.00
N ASN A 107 13.39 -6.27 -13.48
CA ASN A 107 13.94 -6.33 -12.13
C ASN A 107 15.23 -5.50 -11.99
N LEU A 108 16.11 -5.51 -13.00
CA LEU A 108 17.29 -4.62 -13.03
C LEU A 108 16.89 -3.14 -13.03
N ILE A 109 15.82 -2.76 -13.76
CA ILE A 109 15.28 -1.40 -13.69
C ILE A 109 14.75 -1.10 -12.30
N ALA A 110 14.00 -2.03 -11.67
CA ALA A 110 13.49 -1.86 -10.33
C ALA A 110 14.61 -1.67 -9.30
N GLU A 111 15.63 -2.52 -9.34
CA GLU A 111 16.82 -2.38 -8.48
C GLU A 111 17.55 -1.05 -8.73
N PHE A 112 17.64 -0.64 -9.99
CA PHE A 112 18.27 0.63 -10.36
C PHE A 112 17.45 1.82 -9.84
N LEU A 113 16.11 1.81 -9.94
CA LEU A 113 15.26 2.91 -9.51
C LEU A 113 15.31 3.17 -7.99
N LYS A 114 15.83 2.24 -7.19
CA LYS A 114 16.11 2.48 -5.76
C LYS A 114 17.22 3.52 -5.55
N ILE A 115 18.10 3.71 -6.52
CA ILE A 115 19.22 4.67 -6.41
C ILE A 115 18.72 6.11 -6.59
N PRO A 116 18.01 6.49 -7.69
CA PRO A 116 17.42 7.82 -7.84
C PRO A 116 16.08 7.94 -7.08
N SER A 117 16.00 7.39 -5.87
CA SER A 117 14.82 7.43 -5.01
C SER A 117 14.33 8.86 -4.77
N PRO A 118 13.01 9.09 -4.72
CA PRO A 118 12.42 10.40 -4.41
C PRO A 118 12.93 11.04 -3.12
N SER A 119 13.29 10.23 -2.11
CA SER A 119 13.86 10.70 -0.85
C SER A 119 15.23 11.35 -1.01
N ILE A 120 16.00 10.93 -2.03
CA ILE A 120 17.35 11.44 -2.33
C ILE A 120 17.29 12.51 -3.42
N TYR A 121 16.42 12.30 -4.42
CA TYR A 121 16.27 13.16 -5.60
C TYR A 121 14.83 13.66 -5.75
N PRO A 122 14.35 14.54 -4.87
CA PRO A 122 12.95 15.01 -4.87
C PRO A 122 12.52 15.68 -6.18
N GLY A 123 13.43 16.32 -6.93
CA GLY A 123 13.16 16.87 -8.25
C GLY A 123 12.81 15.82 -9.33
N PHE A 124 13.05 14.54 -9.06
CA PHE A 124 12.70 13.43 -9.95
C PHE A 124 11.42 12.67 -9.49
N ALA A 125 10.81 13.04 -8.37
CA ALA A 125 9.76 12.29 -7.71
C ALA A 125 8.53 12.02 -8.59
N LEU A 126 8.06 12.99 -9.38
CA LEU A 126 6.91 12.81 -10.26
C LEU A 126 7.22 11.83 -11.41
N ALA A 127 8.35 12.01 -12.10
CA ALA A 127 8.77 11.12 -13.16
C ALA A 127 9.02 9.70 -12.63
N TRP A 128 9.60 9.59 -11.44
CA TRP A 128 9.84 8.32 -10.78
C TRP A 128 8.53 7.59 -10.45
N LEU A 129 7.52 8.30 -9.90
CA LEU A 129 6.19 7.75 -9.65
C LEU A 129 5.52 7.28 -10.94
N ASP A 130 5.59 8.07 -12.02
CA ASP A 130 5.03 7.72 -13.32
C ASP A 130 5.69 6.46 -13.91
N LEU A 131 7.02 6.29 -13.72
CA LEU A 131 7.75 5.10 -14.19
C LEU A 131 7.29 3.83 -13.49
N ILE A 132 7.18 3.84 -12.16
CA ILE A 132 6.78 2.64 -11.41
C ILE A 132 5.28 2.35 -11.53
N SER A 133 4.47 3.35 -11.90
CA SER A 133 3.02 3.22 -12.08
C SER A 133 2.60 2.95 -13.53
N CYS A 134 3.54 2.94 -14.50
CA CYS A 134 3.19 2.65 -15.88
C CYS A 134 2.78 1.18 -16.07
N LYS A 135 1.77 0.95 -16.90
CA LYS A 135 1.18 -0.37 -17.11
C LYS A 135 2.22 -1.46 -17.46
N PRO A 136 3.16 -1.26 -18.41
CA PRO A 136 4.13 -2.30 -18.75
C PRO A 136 5.00 -2.73 -17.58
N PHE A 137 5.32 -1.80 -16.68
CA PHE A 137 6.12 -2.08 -15.49
C PHE A 137 5.33 -2.86 -14.47
N ILE A 138 4.11 -2.40 -14.10
CA ILE A 138 3.23 -3.08 -13.15
C ILE A 138 2.91 -4.50 -13.62
N SER A 139 2.48 -4.66 -14.88
CA SER A 139 2.08 -5.96 -15.43
C SER A 139 3.19 -7.00 -15.35
N CYS A 140 4.44 -6.57 -15.56
CA CYS A 140 5.58 -7.49 -15.48
C CYS A 140 5.79 -8.08 -14.09
N PHE A 141 5.43 -7.34 -13.02
CA PHE A 141 5.60 -7.80 -11.63
C PHE A 141 4.36 -8.47 -11.06
N LEU A 142 3.16 -8.06 -11.48
CA LEU A 142 1.92 -8.40 -10.79
C LEU A 142 0.93 -9.26 -11.58
N ASP A 143 1.00 -9.36 -12.93
CA ASP A 143 -0.01 -10.11 -13.72
C ASP A 143 -0.04 -11.61 -13.42
N ASP A 144 1.10 -12.19 -13.00
CA ASP A 144 1.20 -13.62 -12.69
C ASP A 144 0.99 -13.95 -11.18
N ILE A 145 0.62 -12.96 -10.35
CA ILE A 145 0.55 -13.13 -8.89
C ILE A 145 -0.53 -14.16 -8.47
N ASP A 146 -1.60 -14.26 -9.24
CA ASP A 146 -2.75 -15.15 -8.99
C ASP A 146 -2.59 -16.53 -9.65
N SER A 147 -1.49 -16.78 -10.37
CA SER A 147 -1.28 -18.05 -11.10
C SER A 147 -0.90 -19.17 -10.13
N PRO A 148 -1.71 -20.26 -10.04
CA PRO A 148 -1.40 -21.37 -9.14
C PRO A 148 -0.23 -22.24 -9.63
N THR A 149 0.25 -22.03 -10.86
CA THR A 149 1.22 -22.90 -11.53
C THR A 149 2.65 -22.38 -11.53
N LYS A 150 2.87 -21.13 -11.10
CA LYS A 150 4.23 -20.54 -11.02
C LYS A 150 4.66 -20.38 -9.57
N GLU A 151 5.85 -20.87 -9.23
CA GLU A 151 6.54 -20.46 -8.01
C GLU A 151 6.61 -18.94 -8.00
N LYS A 152 5.94 -18.31 -7.01
CA LYS A 152 5.99 -16.86 -6.83
C LYS A 152 7.46 -16.47 -6.66
N ASN A 153 8.00 -15.70 -7.59
CA ASN A 153 9.32 -15.12 -7.40
C ASN A 153 9.21 -14.00 -6.36
N THR A 154 9.24 -14.39 -5.08
CA THR A 154 9.08 -13.49 -3.92
C THR A 154 10.03 -12.29 -3.99
N LYS A 155 11.28 -12.53 -4.44
CA LYS A 155 12.29 -11.46 -4.56
C LYS A 155 11.90 -10.38 -5.57
N VAL A 156 11.25 -10.74 -6.66
CA VAL A 156 10.79 -9.79 -7.69
C VAL A 156 9.65 -8.94 -7.13
N LEU A 157 8.69 -9.58 -6.43
CA LEU A 157 7.60 -8.87 -5.75
C LEU A 157 8.11 -7.94 -4.64
N GLU A 158 9.08 -8.40 -3.85
CA GLU A 158 9.74 -7.60 -2.82
C GLU A 158 10.42 -6.36 -3.41
N ASN A 159 11.11 -6.48 -4.54
CA ASN A 159 11.73 -5.34 -5.21
C ASN A 159 10.69 -4.28 -5.61
N TYR A 160 9.54 -4.71 -6.15
CA TYR A 160 8.46 -3.78 -6.47
C TYR A 160 7.82 -3.15 -5.23
N LEU A 161 7.62 -3.94 -4.17
CA LEU A 161 7.14 -3.46 -2.88
C LEU A 161 8.08 -2.39 -2.29
N TYR A 162 9.41 -2.60 -2.36
CA TYR A 162 10.39 -1.60 -1.93
C TYR A 162 10.24 -0.27 -2.65
N LEU A 163 9.94 -0.27 -3.95
CA LEU A 163 9.70 0.98 -4.68
C LEU A 163 8.45 1.71 -4.13
N ILE A 164 7.40 0.98 -3.78
CA ILE A 164 6.20 1.57 -3.14
C ILE A 164 6.55 2.13 -1.75
N MET A 165 7.34 1.40 -0.97
CA MET A 165 7.79 1.86 0.36
C MET A 165 8.63 3.15 0.26
N ASP A 166 9.49 3.28 -0.76
CA ASP A 166 10.27 4.50 -0.99
C ASP A 166 9.40 5.74 -1.18
N ILE A 167 8.20 5.59 -1.78
CA ILE A 167 7.22 6.68 -1.86
C ILE A 167 6.75 7.09 -0.46
N PHE A 168 6.44 6.13 0.40
CA PHE A 168 5.94 6.41 1.74
C PHE A 168 7.02 7.04 2.62
N VAL A 169 8.27 6.59 2.48
CA VAL A 169 9.43 7.23 3.12
C VAL A 169 9.61 8.67 2.61
N PHE A 170 9.45 8.91 1.31
CA PHE A 170 9.47 10.25 0.74
C PHE A 170 8.37 11.14 1.33
N LEU A 171 7.13 10.65 1.46
CA LEU A 171 6.03 11.39 2.10
C LEU A 171 6.35 11.78 3.54
N LYS A 172 6.95 10.87 4.31
CA LYS A 172 7.39 11.15 5.68
C LYS A 172 8.42 12.28 5.73
N ASN A 173 9.31 12.32 4.75
CA ASN A 173 10.31 13.39 4.64
C ASN A 173 9.69 14.71 4.16
N CYS A 174 8.66 14.67 3.29
CA CYS A 174 7.96 15.86 2.81
C CYS A 174 7.31 16.67 3.92
N GLY A 175 6.81 16.04 4.97
CA GLY A 175 6.26 16.73 6.15
C GLY A 175 7.29 17.60 6.87
N ASN A 176 8.58 17.29 6.76
CA ASN A 176 9.68 18.02 7.38
C ASN A 176 10.23 19.17 6.52
N TYR A 177 9.85 19.24 5.24
CA TYR A 177 10.30 20.26 4.31
C TYR A 177 9.11 21.09 3.82
N ASN A 178 9.27 22.41 3.74
CA ASN A 178 8.26 23.32 3.16
C ASN A 178 8.19 23.16 1.63
N TYR A 179 7.74 22.00 1.17
CA TYR A 179 7.47 21.80 -0.25
C TYR A 179 6.31 22.69 -0.71
N ASN A 180 6.38 23.18 -1.95
CA ASN A 180 5.31 23.94 -2.55
C ASN A 180 4.00 23.13 -2.49
N LYS A 181 2.95 23.68 -1.85
CA LYS A 181 1.63 23.04 -1.67
C LYS A 181 1.05 22.51 -2.99
N PHE A 182 1.30 23.18 -4.10
CA PHE A 182 0.81 22.79 -5.42
C PHE A 182 1.47 21.50 -5.92
N THR A 183 2.80 21.40 -5.84
CA THR A 183 3.55 20.21 -6.28
C THR A 183 3.23 19.01 -5.37
N SER A 184 3.12 19.25 -4.07
CA SER A 184 2.72 18.22 -3.10
C SER A 184 1.33 17.68 -3.40
N LYS A 185 0.38 18.54 -3.77
CA LYS A 185 -0.98 18.12 -4.14
C LYS A 185 -0.98 17.26 -5.40
N ILE A 186 -0.28 17.67 -6.46
CA ILE A 186 -0.19 16.89 -7.70
C ILE A 186 0.42 15.51 -7.42
N PHE A 187 1.46 15.45 -6.61
CA PHE A 187 2.10 14.19 -6.24
C PHE A 187 1.13 13.29 -5.49
N MET A 188 0.41 13.82 -4.49
CA MET A 188 -0.58 13.07 -3.71
C MET A 188 -1.75 12.58 -4.57
N ASP A 189 -2.26 13.41 -5.48
CA ASP A 189 -3.34 13.02 -6.40
C ASP A 189 -2.90 11.86 -7.33
N ASN A 190 -1.66 11.89 -7.83
CA ASN A 190 -1.11 10.83 -8.68
C ASN A 190 -0.82 9.56 -7.86
N LEU A 191 -0.28 9.69 -6.66
CA LEU A 191 -0.07 8.57 -5.76
C LEU A 191 -1.40 7.89 -5.40
N TYR A 192 -2.44 8.69 -5.07
CA TYR A 192 -3.74 8.13 -4.77
C TYR A 192 -4.32 7.37 -5.97
N LYS A 193 -4.22 7.91 -7.20
CA LYS A 193 -4.63 7.22 -8.42
C LYS A 193 -3.86 5.91 -8.64
N PHE A 194 -2.56 5.92 -8.40
CA PHE A 194 -1.70 4.74 -8.51
C PHE A 194 -2.12 3.66 -7.51
N MET A 195 -2.26 4.01 -6.23
CA MET A 195 -2.69 3.06 -5.20
C MET A 195 -4.12 2.56 -5.44
N PHE A 196 -5.02 3.43 -5.95
CA PHE A 196 -6.36 3.03 -6.35
C PHE A 196 -6.35 2.02 -7.51
N LEU A 197 -5.47 2.22 -8.51
CA LEU A 197 -5.27 1.27 -9.59
C LEU A 197 -4.78 -0.08 -9.04
N LEU A 198 -3.78 -0.08 -8.16
CA LEU A 198 -3.27 -1.31 -7.54
C LEU A 198 -4.35 -2.03 -6.72
N SER A 199 -5.13 -1.28 -5.92
CA SER A 199 -6.20 -1.84 -5.09
C SER A 199 -7.31 -2.50 -5.90
N ASN A 200 -7.60 -2.01 -7.10
CA ASN A 200 -8.65 -2.56 -7.98
C ASN A 200 -8.14 -3.67 -8.90
N SER A 201 -6.93 -3.51 -9.45
CA SER A 201 -6.40 -4.45 -10.45
C SER A 201 -5.63 -5.61 -9.82
N TYR A 202 -4.97 -5.36 -8.69
CA TYR A 202 -4.10 -6.31 -7.99
C TYR A 202 -4.41 -6.36 -6.49
N PRO A 203 -5.67 -6.62 -6.09
CA PRO A 203 -6.08 -6.57 -4.69
C PRO A 203 -5.36 -7.60 -3.83
N GLU A 204 -4.98 -8.76 -4.37
CA GLU A 204 -4.22 -9.79 -3.66
C GLU A 204 -2.85 -9.27 -3.22
N PHE A 205 -2.18 -8.47 -4.07
CA PHE A 205 -0.90 -7.86 -3.74
C PHE A 205 -1.05 -6.85 -2.58
N ILE A 206 -1.97 -5.90 -2.71
CA ILE A 206 -2.17 -4.88 -1.67
C ILE A 206 -2.68 -5.50 -0.36
N SER A 207 -3.61 -6.46 -0.43
CA SER A 207 -4.16 -7.12 0.78
C SER A 207 -3.14 -8.02 1.47
N GLY A 208 -2.23 -8.63 0.73
CA GLY A 208 -1.15 -9.47 1.28
C GLY A 208 -0.04 -8.65 1.96
N TYR A 209 0.32 -7.50 1.37
CA TYR A 209 1.39 -6.63 1.88
C TYR A 209 0.88 -5.38 2.61
N TYR A 210 -0.40 -5.33 2.98
CA TYR A 210 -1.02 -4.17 3.65
C TYR A 210 -0.26 -3.72 4.89
N TYR A 211 0.23 -4.66 5.70
CA TYR A 211 0.94 -4.36 6.93
C TYR A 211 2.17 -3.49 6.65
N ILE A 212 3.00 -3.90 5.69
CA ILE A 212 4.21 -3.16 5.31
C ILE A 212 3.85 -1.77 4.77
N CYS A 213 2.79 -1.69 3.96
CA CYS A 213 2.29 -0.41 3.45
C CYS A 213 1.85 0.52 4.60
N ILE A 214 1.09 -0.01 5.57
CA ILE A 214 0.56 0.80 6.69
C ILE A 214 1.67 1.29 7.63
N ILE A 215 2.65 0.45 7.96
CA ILE A 215 3.76 0.86 8.83
C ILE A 215 4.71 1.85 8.15
N SER A 216 4.80 1.81 6.82
CA SER A 216 5.65 2.72 6.05
C SER A 216 5.01 4.09 5.83
N LEU A 217 3.68 4.20 5.92
CA LEU A 217 2.97 5.47 5.83
C LEU A 217 3.24 6.35 7.05
N PRO A 218 3.35 7.68 6.84
CA PRO A 218 3.37 8.60 7.98
C PRO A 218 2.11 8.45 8.84
N PRO A 219 2.22 8.61 10.18
CA PRO A 219 1.09 8.45 11.10
C PRO A 219 0.03 9.56 10.97
N ASP A 220 0.33 10.65 10.26
CA ASP A 220 -0.52 11.83 10.17
C ASP A 220 -1.88 11.55 9.51
N ASN A 221 -2.92 12.23 9.98
CA ASN A 221 -4.30 12.11 9.48
C ASN A 221 -4.46 12.56 8.02
N ILE A 222 -3.52 13.36 7.50
CA ILE A 222 -3.48 13.77 6.08
C ILE A 222 -3.45 12.54 5.15
N TYR A 223 -2.84 11.44 5.58
CA TYR A 223 -2.73 10.19 4.81
C TYR A 223 -3.85 9.20 5.10
N MET A 224 -4.88 9.59 5.88
CA MET A 224 -5.97 8.70 6.28
C MET A 224 -6.74 8.13 5.08
N GLN A 225 -6.94 8.94 4.03
CA GLN A 225 -7.60 8.46 2.81
C GLN A 225 -6.81 7.32 2.13
N LEU A 226 -5.49 7.47 2.07
CA LEU A 226 -4.60 6.44 1.51
C LEU A 226 -4.59 5.19 2.39
N LYS A 227 -4.54 5.37 3.71
CA LYS A 227 -4.61 4.29 4.69
C LYS A 227 -5.93 3.52 4.56
N ASN A 228 -7.05 4.21 4.54
CA ASN A 228 -8.36 3.60 4.35
C ASN A 228 -8.47 2.87 3.00
N LEU A 229 -7.89 3.40 1.92
CA LEU A 229 -7.86 2.74 0.62
C LEU A 229 -7.14 1.39 0.68
N ILE A 230 -5.95 1.35 1.29
CA ILE A 230 -5.18 0.11 1.46
C ILE A 230 -5.97 -0.90 2.29
N LEU A 231 -6.54 -0.48 3.42
CA LEU A 231 -7.28 -1.34 4.34
C LEU A 231 -8.64 -1.80 3.78
N SER A 232 -9.25 -1.03 2.87
CA SER A 232 -10.50 -1.40 2.19
C SER A 232 -10.30 -2.40 1.05
N THR A 233 -9.05 -2.60 0.62
CA THR A 233 -8.73 -3.52 -0.49
C THR A 233 -9.08 -4.94 -0.09
N THR A 234 -9.90 -5.59 -0.89
CA THR A 234 -10.44 -6.92 -0.62
C THR A 234 -10.00 -7.88 -1.72
N PRO A 235 -9.45 -9.05 -1.39
CA PRO A 235 -9.17 -10.10 -2.36
C PRO A 235 -10.42 -10.45 -3.18
N LYS A 236 -10.24 -10.74 -4.48
CA LYS A 236 -11.34 -10.99 -5.43
C LYS A 236 -12.30 -12.10 -5.00
N ASN A 237 -11.75 -13.16 -4.39
CA ASN A 237 -12.52 -14.30 -3.89
C ASN A 237 -13.45 -13.94 -2.71
N LEU A 238 -13.14 -12.88 -1.94
CA LEU A 238 -13.91 -12.44 -0.77
C LEU A 238 -14.85 -11.25 -1.06
N GLU A 239 -14.77 -10.66 -2.25
CA GLU A 239 -15.54 -9.45 -2.56
C GLU A 239 -17.06 -9.66 -2.47
N LYS A 240 -17.55 -10.83 -2.82
CA LYS A 240 -18.99 -11.18 -2.73
C LYS A 240 -19.48 -11.19 -1.27
N LEU A 241 -18.61 -11.45 -0.32
CA LEU A 241 -18.95 -11.52 1.11
C LEU A 241 -19.23 -10.14 1.70
N LYS A 242 -18.69 -9.07 1.14
CA LYS A 242 -18.99 -7.70 1.59
C LYS A 242 -20.48 -7.33 1.47
N ASN A 243 -21.17 -7.93 0.51
CA ASN A 243 -22.59 -7.63 0.25
C ASN A 243 -23.55 -8.36 1.19
N LEU A 244 -23.04 -9.27 2.02
CA LEU A 244 -23.86 -9.97 3.00
C LEU A 244 -24.10 -9.09 4.22
N ASN A 245 -25.35 -9.10 4.73
CA ASN A 245 -25.69 -8.37 5.94
C ASN A 245 -25.18 -9.12 7.17
N PHE A 246 -24.14 -8.60 7.84
CA PHE A 246 -23.57 -9.13 9.08
C PHE A 246 -23.99 -8.32 10.32
N VAL A 247 -24.71 -7.21 10.14
CA VAL A 247 -25.15 -6.34 11.25
C VAL A 247 -26.05 -7.09 12.21
N ASP A 248 -26.98 -7.89 11.69
CA ASP A 248 -27.96 -8.63 12.49
C ASP A 248 -27.51 -10.06 12.82
N LYS A 249 -26.32 -10.49 12.39
CA LYS A 249 -25.77 -11.82 12.66
C LYS A 249 -25.05 -11.87 14.01
N ASP A 250 -25.05 -13.06 14.61
CA ASP A 250 -24.20 -13.36 15.76
C ASP A 250 -22.75 -13.56 15.30
N LEU A 251 -21.90 -12.56 15.57
CA LEU A 251 -20.50 -12.57 15.15
C LEU A 251 -19.67 -13.64 15.89
N GLU A 252 -20.03 -13.99 17.13
CA GLU A 252 -19.34 -15.06 17.88
C GLU A 252 -19.57 -16.42 17.21
N LYS A 253 -20.79 -16.66 16.77
CA LYS A 253 -21.13 -17.88 16.01
C LYS A 253 -20.38 -17.91 14.67
N GLU A 254 -20.44 -16.82 13.90
CA GLU A 254 -19.74 -16.75 12.60
C GLU A 254 -18.22 -16.95 12.74
N PHE A 255 -17.63 -16.43 13.82
CA PHE A 255 -16.21 -16.62 14.12
C PHE A 255 -15.89 -18.08 14.48
N ASN A 256 -16.69 -18.70 15.37
CA ASN A 256 -16.49 -20.08 15.80
C ASN A 256 -16.70 -21.09 14.66
N ASP A 257 -17.64 -20.81 13.76
CA ASP A 257 -17.93 -21.62 12.57
C ASP A 257 -16.85 -21.45 11.47
N ASN A 258 -15.86 -20.56 11.67
CA ASN A 258 -14.79 -20.24 10.71
C ASN A 258 -15.32 -19.85 9.33
N THR A 259 -16.41 -19.07 9.30
CA THR A 259 -17.19 -18.77 8.08
C THR A 259 -16.36 -18.18 6.95
N PHE A 260 -15.33 -17.37 7.27
CA PHE A 260 -14.51 -16.70 6.25
C PHE A 260 -13.15 -17.36 6.00
N GLY A 261 -12.77 -18.34 6.80
CA GLY A 261 -11.43 -18.89 6.76
C GLY A 261 -10.35 -17.96 7.32
N ASN A 262 -9.15 -18.49 7.47
CA ASN A 262 -8.02 -17.73 7.95
C ASN A 262 -7.28 -17.09 6.76
N ASN A 263 -6.97 -15.80 6.87
CA ASN A 263 -6.11 -15.13 5.91
C ASN A 263 -4.65 -15.43 6.24
N ASN A 264 -3.88 -15.78 5.23
CA ASN A 264 -2.43 -15.82 5.37
C ASN A 264 -1.90 -14.38 5.33
N VAL A 265 -1.25 -13.95 6.40
CA VAL A 265 -0.44 -12.73 6.39
C VAL A 265 0.87 -13.09 5.68
N GLU A 266 1.04 -12.61 4.45
CA GLU A 266 2.34 -12.72 3.78
C GLU A 266 3.35 -11.89 4.60
N ASN A 267 4.54 -12.43 4.89
CA ASN A 267 5.61 -11.82 5.72
C ASN A 267 5.46 -11.85 7.25
N LEU A 268 4.78 -12.87 7.79
CA LEU A 268 4.82 -13.10 9.24
C LEU A 268 6.27 -13.26 9.77
N PHE A 269 7.20 -13.67 8.91
CA PHE A 269 8.62 -13.81 9.26
C PHE A 269 9.25 -12.48 9.69
N ASP A 270 8.92 -11.37 9.02
CA ASP A 270 9.43 -10.04 9.37
C ASP A 270 8.90 -9.58 10.72
N ILE A 271 7.64 -9.87 11.02
CA ILE A 271 7.01 -9.57 12.30
C ILE A 271 7.72 -10.31 13.44
N ILE A 272 7.97 -11.61 13.27
CA ILE A 272 8.70 -12.42 14.24
C ILE A 272 10.13 -11.89 14.43
N SER A 273 10.79 -11.48 13.35
CA SER A 273 12.15 -10.93 13.40
C SER A 273 12.20 -9.62 14.18
N ILE A 274 11.23 -8.72 13.98
CA ILE A 274 11.07 -7.48 14.75
C ILE A 274 10.88 -7.79 16.24
N LEU A 275 9.93 -8.65 16.58
CA LEU A 275 9.65 -9.02 17.97
C LEU A 275 10.84 -9.68 18.67
N LYS A 276 11.62 -10.50 17.93
CA LYS A 276 12.86 -11.12 18.40
C LYS A 276 13.94 -10.09 18.67
N GLN A 277 14.21 -9.22 17.70
CA GLN A 277 15.24 -8.18 17.77
C GLN A 277 15.03 -7.29 19.00
N TYR A 278 13.77 -6.97 19.30
CA TYR A 278 13.43 -6.09 20.43
C TYR A 278 13.02 -6.83 21.69
N GLN A 279 13.23 -8.15 21.75
CA GLN A 279 13.00 -8.99 22.93
C GLN A 279 11.56 -8.97 23.47
N PHE A 280 10.56 -8.86 22.58
CA PHE A 280 9.15 -8.98 22.94
C PHE A 280 8.61 -10.39 22.69
N LEU A 281 9.21 -11.16 21.77
CA LEU A 281 8.70 -12.46 21.38
C LEU A 281 8.55 -13.41 22.57
N ASN A 282 9.61 -13.56 23.38
CA ASN A 282 9.61 -14.44 24.54
C ASN A 282 8.57 -14.03 25.60
N LEU A 283 8.35 -12.71 25.79
CA LEU A 283 7.33 -12.21 26.72
C LEU A 283 5.92 -12.58 26.25
N LEU A 284 5.67 -12.49 24.94
CA LEU A 284 4.39 -12.84 24.33
C LEU A 284 4.15 -14.35 24.39
N ASP A 285 5.14 -15.17 24.03
CA ASP A 285 5.01 -16.64 24.08
C ASP A 285 4.79 -17.12 25.53
N ASN A 286 5.53 -16.59 26.50
CA ASN A 286 5.32 -16.88 27.93
C ASN A 286 3.93 -16.45 28.41
N TYR A 287 3.39 -15.31 27.90
CA TYR A 287 2.04 -14.90 28.23
C TYR A 287 0.99 -15.85 27.64
N ILE A 288 1.18 -16.30 26.41
CA ILE A 288 0.28 -17.28 25.76
C ILE A 288 0.20 -18.57 26.59
N GLU A 289 1.32 -19.04 27.13
CA GLU A 289 1.39 -20.25 27.92
C GLU A 289 0.80 -20.10 29.33
N ASN A 290 1.12 -19.01 30.02
CA ASN A 290 0.86 -18.85 31.45
C ASN A 290 -0.29 -17.89 31.75
N GLN A 291 -0.71 -17.03 30.81
CA GLN A 291 -1.72 -15.99 30.95
C GLN A 291 -1.52 -15.09 32.20
N ASN A 292 -0.27 -14.77 32.53
CA ASN A 292 0.10 -13.95 33.68
C ASN A 292 0.06 -12.46 33.33
N VAL A 293 -0.82 -11.73 34.02
CA VAL A 293 -1.01 -10.27 33.85
C VAL A 293 0.28 -9.46 34.04
N GLU A 294 1.20 -9.92 34.89
CA GLU A 294 2.46 -9.25 35.16
C GLU A 294 3.35 -9.18 33.91
N LEU A 295 3.25 -10.16 33.00
CA LEU A 295 3.95 -10.12 31.70
C LEU A 295 3.42 -8.99 30.80
N ILE A 296 2.12 -8.72 30.84
CA ILE A 296 1.52 -7.59 30.09
C ILE A 296 2.03 -6.25 30.64
N LYS A 297 2.07 -6.09 31.96
CA LYS A 297 2.64 -4.90 32.58
C LYS A 297 4.10 -4.70 32.15
N ASN A 298 4.90 -5.76 32.17
CA ASN A 298 6.29 -5.69 31.72
C ASN A 298 6.42 -5.26 30.25
N ILE A 299 5.54 -5.75 29.36
CA ILE A 299 5.49 -5.32 27.96
C ILE A 299 5.15 -3.83 27.88
N CYS A 300 4.10 -3.40 28.57
CA CYS A 300 3.67 -1.99 28.57
C CYS A 300 4.72 -1.05 29.17
N GLU A 301 5.34 -1.42 30.28
CA GLU A 301 6.42 -0.63 30.88
C GLU A 301 7.63 -0.48 29.95
N LYS A 302 8.00 -1.55 29.25
CA LYS A 302 9.09 -1.51 28.29
C LYS A 302 8.79 -0.56 27.13
N LEU A 303 7.54 -0.54 26.63
CA LEU A 303 7.08 0.40 25.61
C LEU A 303 6.98 1.83 26.14
N ASN A 304 6.45 2.05 27.35
CA ASN A 304 6.29 3.36 27.96
C ASN A 304 7.64 4.02 28.27
N LYS A 305 8.67 3.24 28.62
CA LYS A 305 10.04 3.74 28.85
C LYS A 305 10.73 4.20 27.57
N ASN A 306 10.28 3.71 26.40
CA ASN A 306 10.87 4.09 25.12
C ASN A 306 10.22 5.35 24.57
N LYS A 307 11.00 6.43 24.49
CA LYS A 307 10.53 7.74 23.99
C LYS A 307 10.45 7.84 22.46
N ASN A 308 10.90 6.82 21.72
CA ASN A 308 10.82 6.81 20.27
C ASN A 308 9.42 6.35 19.80
N LYS A 309 8.53 7.31 19.54
CA LYS A 309 7.15 7.05 19.14
C LYS A 309 7.03 6.21 17.85
N THR A 310 7.89 6.46 16.88
CA THR A 310 7.88 5.70 15.62
C THR A 310 8.23 4.23 15.87
N PHE A 311 9.24 3.99 16.68
CA PHE A 311 9.64 2.65 17.08
C PHE A 311 8.50 1.93 17.83
N ASN A 312 7.87 2.60 18.80
CA ASN A 312 6.76 2.02 19.54
C ASN A 312 5.60 1.61 18.64
N PHE A 313 5.27 2.44 17.64
CA PHE A 313 4.24 2.11 16.65
C PHE A 313 4.55 0.79 15.90
N TYR A 314 5.77 0.62 15.41
CA TYR A 314 6.17 -0.61 14.72
C TYR A 314 6.06 -1.85 15.60
N VAL A 315 6.54 -1.76 16.82
CA VAL A 315 6.53 -2.88 17.78
C VAL A 315 5.11 -3.21 18.23
N ILE A 316 4.31 -2.20 18.56
CA ILE A 316 2.91 -2.39 18.98
C ILE A 316 2.11 -3.07 17.85
N TYR A 317 2.28 -2.60 16.61
CA TYR A 317 1.57 -3.22 15.49
C TYR A 317 2.05 -4.66 15.23
N ALA A 318 3.34 -4.92 15.35
CA ALA A 318 3.87 -6.29 15.28
C ALA A 318 3.29 -7.20 16.37
N ILE A 319 3.12 -6.69 17.61
CA ILE A 319 2.45 -7.41 18.71
C ILE A 319 1.00 -7.73 18.34
N VAL A 320 0.26 -6.77 17.78
CA VAL A 320 -1.15 -6.95 17.39
C VAL A 320 -1.29 -8.08 16.37
N ILE A 321 -0.49 -8.07 15.31
CA ILE A 321 -0.56 -9.10 14.27
C ILE A 321 -0.12 -10.46 14.78
N TYR A 322 0.98 -10.51 15.55
CA TYR A 322 1.49 -11.75 16.11
C TYR A 322 0.47 -12.41 17.04
N TRP A 323 -0.15 -11.62 17.91
CA TRP A 323 -1.19 -12.10 18.82
C TRP A 323 -2.41 -12.64 18.06
N ALA A 324 -2.90 -11.90 17.06
CA ALA A 324 -4.02 -12.33 16.23
C ALA A 324 -3.73 -13.69 15.56
N GLU A 325 -2.56 -13.84 14.97
CA GLU A 325 -2.13 -15.08 14.33
C GLU A 325 -2.12 -16.27 15.31
N LYS A 326 -1.64 -16.06 16.53
CA LYS A 326 -1.64 -17.09 17.58
C LYS A 326 -3.04 -17.45 18.05
N VAL A 327 -3.90 -16.46 18.24
CA VAL A 327 -5.31 -16.68 18.63
C VAL A 327 -6.06 -17.42 17.53
N LEU A 328 -5.94 -17.01 16.28
CA LEU A 328 -6.62 -17.66 15.16
C LEU A 328 -6.21 -19.13 14.97
N LYS A 329 -4.94 -19.45 15.24
CA LYS A 329 -4.45 -20.85 15.18
C LYS A 329 -4.87 -21.69 16.39
N ASN A 330 -4.97 -21.09 17.57
CA ASN A 330 -5.11 -21.79 18.86
C ASN A 330 -6.24 -21.24 19.73
N HIS A 331 -7.28 -20.64 19.16
CA HIS A 331 -8.33 -19.94 19.92
C HIS A 331 -9.00 -20.81 21.00
N LYS A 332 -9.10 -22.14 20.79
CA LYS A 332 -9.69 -23.08 21.76
C LYS A 332 -8.86 -23.27 23.04
N ASN A 333 -7.56 -22.95 22.98
CA ASN A 333 -6.63 -23.15 24.09
C ASN A 333 -6.39 -21.87 24.91
N ILE A 334 -6.79 -20.70 24.39
CA ILE A 334 -6.65 -19.42 25.08
C ILE A 334 -7.95 -19.10 25.82
N LYS A 335 -7.90 -19.11 27.16
CA LYS A 335 -9.10 -18.96 28.01
C LYS A 335 -9.81 -17.64 27.81
N GLU A 336 -9.06 -16.53 27.71
CA GLU A 336 -9.59 -15.19 27.56
C GLU A 336 -8.93 -14.44 26.40
N PRO A 337 -9.27 -14.76 25.14
CA PRO A 337 -8.57 -14.23 23.99
C PRO A 337 -8.70 -12.70 23.80
N TYR A 338 -9.69 -12.08 24.44
CA TYR A 338 -9.96 -10.64 24.35
C TYR A 338 -9.34 -9.83 25.48
N SER A 339 -8.94 -10.46 26.60
CA SER A 339 -8.43 -9.74 27.78
C SER A 339 -7.05 -9.14 27.60
N PHE A 340 -6.23 -9.69 26.69
CA PHE A 340 -4.86 -9.23 26.45
C PHE A 340 -4.81 -7.75 26.08
N PHE A 341 -5.50 -7.34 25.03
CA PHE A 341 -5.50 -5.94 24.59
C PHE A 341 -6.29 -5.03 25.53
N PHE A 342 -7.32 -5.54 26.18
CA PHE A 342 -8.04 -4.80 27.23
C PHE A 342 -7.07 -4.37 28.36
N GLN A 343 -6.22 -5.27 28.83
CA GLN A 343 -5.23 -4.98 29.85
C GLN A 343 -4.12 -4.07 29.34
N MET A 344 -3.63 -4.27 28.11
CA MET A 344 -2.65 -3.37 27.50
C MET A 344 -3.15 -1.92 27.44
N ILE A 345 -4.41 -1.70 27.02
CA ILE A 345 -5.02 -0.36 26.96
C ILE A 345 -5.03 0.30 28.34
N GLN A 346 -5.24 -0.45 29.42
CA GLN A 346 -5.24 0.08 30.77
C GLN A 346 -3.83 0.46 31.29
N PHE A 347 -2.79 -0.30 30.91
CA PHE A 347 -1.42 -0.08 31.41
C PHE A 347 -0.58 0.84 30.54
N MET A 348 -1.00 1.12 29.30
CA MET A 348 -0.28 2.00 28.38
C MET A 348 -0.50 3.49 28.68
N GLU A 349 0.54 4.28 28.49
CA GLU A 349 0.47 5.74 28.42
C GLU A 349 -0.30 6.17 27.15
N ILE A 350 -0.80 7.40 27.14
CA ILE A 350 -1.73 7.90 26.13
C ILE A 350 -1.20 7.76 24.69
N ASP A 351 0.07 8.09 24.45
CA ASP A 351 0.69 8.00 23.12
C ASP A 351 0.76 6.53 22.61
N ASN A 352 1.18 5.61 23.48
CA ASN A 352 1.26 4.19 23.13
C ASN A 352 -0.12 3.54 23.02
N ARG A 353 -1.09 4.02 23.82
CA ARG A 353 -2.49 3.62 23.73
C ARG A 353 -3.10 4.04 22.40
N ASP A 354 -2.80 5.26 21.94
CA ASP A 354 -3.20 5.75 20.61
C ASP A 354 -2.66 4.82 19.50
N HIS A 355 -1.38 4.48 19.56
CA HIS A 355 -0.78 3.53 18.62
C HIS A 355 -1.42 2.15 18.67
N LEU A 356 -1.76 1.66 19.87
CA LEU A 356 -2.42 0.37 20.04
C LEU A 356 -3.83 0.40 19.43
N ILE A 357 -4.66 1.36 19.80
CA ILE A 357 -6.04 1.47 19.29
C ILE A 357 -6.04 1.60 17.77
N ASN A 358 -5.17 2.46 17.22
CA ASN A 358 -5.00 2.60 15.77
C ASN A 358 -4.59 1.28 15.10
N SER A 359 -3.71 0.50 15.72
CA SER A 359 -3.29 -0.81 15.21
C SER A 359 -4.44 -1.82 15.22
N LEU A 360 -5.27 -1.82 16.27
CA LEU A 360 -6.46 -2.68 16.36
C LEU A 360 -7.50 -2.30 15.31
N LEU A 361 -7.76 -1.01 15.09
CA LEU A 361 -8.65 -0.52 14.04
C LEU A 361 -8.14 -0.81 12.63
N ASN A 362 -6.81 -0.87 12.41
CA ASN A 362 -6.24 -1.25 11.12
C ASN A 362 -6.54 -2.70 10.72
N GLU A 363 -6.87 -3.56 11.68
CA GLU A 363 -7.22 -4.97 11.42
C GLU A 363 -8.70 -5.15 11.06
N LEU A 364 -9.52 -4.11 11.16
CA LEU A 364 -10.92 -4.09 10.72
C LEU A 364 -11.01 -3.84 9.20
N ARG A 365 -10.55 -4.80 8.40
CA ARG A 365 -10.42 -4.67 6.96
C ARG A 365 -11.64 -5.20 6.20
N TYR A 366 -11.47 -6.25 5.45
CA TYR A 366 -12.49 -6.96 4.67
C TYR A 366 -13.01 -8.18 5.44
N PRO A 367 -14.12 -8.85 5.00
CA PRO A 367 -14.64 -10.03 5.66
C PRO A 367 -13.58 -11.13 5.81
N SER A 368 -13.20 -11.41 7.06
CA SER A 368 -12.22 -12.43 7.42
C SER A 368 -12.37 -12.79 8.89
N ASN A 369 -11.91 -13.98 9.29
CA ASN A 369 -11.92 -14.37 10.71
C ASN A 369 -11.05 -13.44 11.56
N GLN A 370 -9.98 -12.90 11.01
CA GLN A 370 -9.17 -11.89 11.70
C GLN A 370 -9.99 -10.63 11.98
N THR A 371 -10.73 -10.13 10.99
CA THR A 371 -11.61 -8.97 11.18
C THR A 371 -12.71 -9.25 12.21
N LEU A 372 -13.34 -10.45 12.19
CA LEU A 372 -14.31 -10.84 13.19
C LEU A 372 -13.72 -10.88 14.61
N TYR A 373 -12.52 -11.44 14.76
CA TYR A 373 -11.82 -11.45 16.04
C TYR A 373 -11.64 -10.04 16.60
N PHE A 374 -11.15 -9.11 15.78
CA PHE A 374 -10.94 -7.72 16.23
C PHE A 374 -12.25 -6.98 16.50
N LEU A 375 -13.32 -7.26 15.75
CA LEU A 375 -14.66 -6.74 16.03
C LEU A 375 -15.16 -7.19 17.40
N LEU A 376 -15.08 -8.48 17.69
CA LEU A 376 -15.48 -9.07 18.98
C LEU A 376 -14.64 -8.51 20.12
N MET A 377 -13.35 -8.40 19.92
CA MET A 377 -12.41 -7.88 20.91
C MET A 377 -12.66 -6.40 21.22
N LEU A 378 -12.86 -5.53 20.22
CA LEU A 378 -13.15 -4.12 20.43
C LEU A 378 -14.52 -3.94 21.12
N ASN A 379 -15.53 -4.72 20.74
CA ASN A 379 -16.82 -4.73 21.42
C ASN A 379 -16.67 -5.18 22.89
N TYR A 380 -15.86 -6.21 23.16
CA TYR A 380 -15.56 -6.66 24.53
C TYR A 380 -14.89 -5.54 25.34
N ILE A 381 -13.92 -4.83 24.76
CA ILE A 381 -13.23 -3.71 25.42
C ILE A 381 -14.24 -2.61 25.78
N LEU A 382 -15.09 -2.16 24.84
CA LEU A 382 -16.06 -1.11 25.06
C LEU A 382 -17.10 -1.47 26.11
N VAL A 383 -17.51 -2.74 26.19
CA VAL A 383 -18.44 -3.23 27.22
C VAL A 383 -17.80 -3.26 28.62
N LYS A 384 -16.51 -3.60 28.70
CA LYS A 384 -15.78 -3.79 29.96
C LYS A 384 -15.06 -2.56 30.48
N ILE A 385 -14.87 -1.54 29.64
CA ILE A 385 -14.13 -0.35 30.04
C ILE A 385 -15.04 0.55 30.89
N HIS A 386 -14.56 0.92 32.09
CA HIS A 386 -15.27 1.82 33.00
C HIS A 386 -14.61 3.20 33.06
N ASN A 387 -13.71 3.52 32.12
CA ASN A 387 -13.02 4.78 32.00
C ASN A 387 -13.51 5.55 30.78
N GLU A 388 -14.33 6.58 31.03
CA GLU A 388 -14.97 7.40 29.99
C GLU A 388 -13.96 8.03 29.03
N ALA A 389 -12.80 8.49 29.54
CA ALA A 389 -11.75 9.08 28.69
C ALA A 389 -11.13 8.08 27.70
N ILE A 390 -11.00 6.82 28.09
CA ILE A 390 -10.49 5.78 27.18
C ILE A 390 -11.58 5.36 26.19
N GLU A 391 -12.83 5.25 26.65
CA GLU A 391 -13.99 4.97 25.80
C GLU A 391 -14.12 6.04 24.70
N GLU A 392 -14.15 7.32 25.10
CA GLU A 392 -14.17 8.45 24.18
C GLU A 392 -13.03 8.40 23.17
N HIS A 393 -11.80 8.13 23.64
CA HIS A 393 -10.64 8.04 22.77
C HIS A 393 -10.79 6.95 21.68
N ILE A 394 -11.26 5.76 22.03
CA ILE A 394 -11.51 4.67 21.06
C ILE A 394 -12.55 5.11 20.02
N ILE A 395 -13.64 5.73 20.46
CA ILE A 395 -14.71 6.15 19.56
C ILE A 395 -14.29 7.33 18.67
N MET A 396 -13.50 8.26 19.18
CA MET A 396 -12.97 9.37 18.37
C MET A 396 -12.07 8.86 17.25
N LEU A 397 -11.17 7.92 17.52
CA LEU A 397 -10.32 7.30 16.48
C LEU A 397 -11.15 6.50 15.47
N LEU A 398 -12.25 5.87 15.90
CA LEU A 398 -13.20 5.22 14.98
C LEU A 398 -13.89 6.26 14.07
N PHE A 399 -14.32 7.40 14.60
CA PHE A 399 -14.95 8.47 13.82
C PHE A 399 -13.99 9.06 12.78
N GLU A 400 -12.71 9.25 13.12
CA GLU A 400 -11.69 9.70 12.15
C GLU A 400 -11.61 8.80 10.92
N ARG A 401 -11.77 7.47 11.11
CA ARG A 401 -11.78 6.50 10.00
C ARG A 401 -13.06 6.57 9.18
N LEU A 402 -14.21 6.75 9.82
CA LEU A 402 -15.53 6.78 9.18
C LEU A 402 -15.76 8.02 8.33
N LEU A 403 -15.16 9.16 8.69
CA LEU A 403 -15.35 10.44 7.98
C LEU A 403 -14.62 10.50 6.64
N ILE A 404 -13.77 9.52 6.30
CA ILE A 404 -12.91 9.56 5.11
C ILE A 404 -13.12 8.30 4.27
N LYS A 405 -13.73 8.47 3.08
CA LYS A 405 -13.92 7.36 2.11
C LYS A 405 -12.62 7.06 1.34
N PRO A 406 -12.37 5.78 0.95
CA PRO A 406 -13.22 4.61 1.22
C PRO A 406 -13.16 4.18 2.69
N ILE A 407 -14.25 3.59 3.18
CA ILE A 407 -14.33 3.08 4.54
C ILE A 407 -14.07 1.58 4.52
N PRO A 408 -13.12 1.04 5.32
CA PRO A 408 -12.94 -0.40 5.46
C PRO A 408 -14.20 -1.09 5.97
N TRP A 409 -14.55 -2.25 5.40
CA TRP A 409 -15.78 -2.98 5.73
C TRP A 409 -15.92 -3.27 7.24
N GLY A 410 -14.84 -3.69 7.90
CA GLY A 410 -14.90 -3.99 9.33
C GLY A 410 -15.11 -2.76 10.21
N ILE A 411 -14.60 -1.58 9.79
CA ILE A 411 -14.84 -0.30 10.47
C ILE A 411 -16.33 0.08 10.38
N GLU A 412 -16.92 -0.05 9.19
CA GLU A 412 -18.34 0.20 8.98
C GLU A 412 -19.20 -0.76 9.81
N LEU A 413 -18.88 -2.06 9.80
CA LEU A 413 -19.61 -3.06 10.56
C LEU A 413 -19.50 -2.84 12.08
N LEU A 414 -18.32 -2.47 12.59
CA LEU A 414 -18.15 -2.10 14.00
C LEU A 414 -19.09 -0.95 14.37
N PHE A 415 -19.08 0.13 13.61
CA PHE A 415 -19.94 1.29 13.87
C PHE A 415 -21.42 0.91 13.89
N GLN A 416 -21.88 0.13 12.90
CA GLN A 416 -23.27 -0.33 12.84
C GLN A 416 -23.64 -1.21 14.05
N LYS A 417 -22.72 -2.08 14.50
CA LYS A 417 -22.91 -2.88 15.72
C LYS A 417 -22.99 -2.02 17.00
N LEU A 418 -22.16 -0.97 17.08
CA LEU A 418 -22.17 -0.06 18.23
C LEU A 418 -23.45 0.80 18.32
N ILE A 419 -24.06 1.12 17.19
CA ILE A 419 -25.35 1.83 17.16
C ILE A 419 -26.52 0.93 17.58
N LYS A 420 -26.52 -0.33 17.12
CA LYS A 420 -27.62 -1.28 17.35
C LYS A 420 -27.40 -2.20 18.56
N GLY A 421 -26.24 -2.14 19.20
CA GLY A 421 -25.83 -3.10 20.21
C GLY A 421 -26.68 -3.05 21.49
N GLU A 422 -27.00 -4.22 22.03
CA GLU A 422 -27.74 -4.37 23.30
C GLU A 422 -26.82 -4.17 24.52
N LYS A 423 -25.60 -4.74 24.46
CA LYS A 423 -24.62 -4.68 25.57
C LYS A 423 -23.88 -3.35 25.63
N TYR A 424 -23.57 -2.76 24.50
CA TYR A 424 -22.99 -1.43 24.35
C TYR A 424 -23.74 -0.70 23.25
N ASN A 425 -24.25 0.49 23.57
CA ASN A 425 -24.92 1.33 22.58
C ASN A 425 -24.35 2.73 22.60
N LEU A 426 -23.82 3.16 21.46
CA LEU A 426 -23.12 4.43 21.30
C LEU A 426 -24.01 5.64 21.65
N PHE A 427 -25.32 5.58 21.38
CA PHE A 427 -26.28 6.65 21.79
C PHE A 427 -26.42 6.79 23.30
N ASN A 428 -26.07 5.77 24.07
CA ASN A 428 -26.10 5.76 25.52
C ASN A 428 -24.83 6.19 26.21
N ALA A 429 -23.71 6.31 25.45
CA ALA A 429 -22.42 6.76 25.99
C ALA A 429 -22.52 8.18 26.59
N ASN A 430 -21.98 8.39 27.79
CA ASN A 430 -22.08 9.65 28.51
C ASN A 430 -21.50 10.83 27.76
N PHE A 431 -20.30 10.65 27.16
CA PHE A 431 -19.67 11.71 26.38
C PHE A 431 -20.48 12.11 25.13
N ILE A 432 -21.24 11.19 24.51
CA ILE A 432 -22.16 11.50 23.41
C ILE A 432 -23.39 12.29 23.91
N LYS A 433 -23.96 11.89 25.04
CA LYS A 433 -25.10 12.60 25.64
C LYS A 433 -24.74 14.01 26.10
N ASN A 434 -23.52 14.18 26.60
CA ASN A 434 -23.00 15.46 27.07
C ASN A 434 -22.55 16.38 25.90
N LEU A 435 -22.30 15.82 24.72
CA LEU A 435 -21.94 16.58 23.54
C LEU A 435 -23.17 17.24 22.93
N ASN A 436 -23.17 18.58 22.85
CA ASN A 436 -24.27 19.32 22.23
C ASN A 436 -24.42 18.91 20.74
N GLY A 437 -25.53 18.24 20.40
CA GLY A 437 -25.74 17.69 19.05
C GLY A 437 -25.09 16.32 18.78
N GLY A 438 -24.56 15.62 19.79
CA GLY A 438 -23.87 14.35 19.62
C GLY A 438 -24.71 13.27 18.92
N VAL A 439 -26.01 13.16 19.28
CA VAL A 439 -26.93 12.23 18.60
C VAL A 439 -27.09 12.58 17.10
N ASN A 440 -27.21 13.87 16.76
CA ASN A 440 -27.33 14.30 15.37
C ASN A 440 -26.03 14.06 14.58
N PHE A 441 -24.89 14.20 15.25
CA PHE A 441 -23.58 13.89 14.66
C PHE A 441 -23.47 12.41 14.27
N ILE A 442 -23.87 11.49 15.16
CA ILE A 442 -23.90 10.05 14.86
C ILE A 442 -24.82 9.74 13.68
N LYS A 443 -26.01 10.33 13.63
CA LYS A 443 -26.95 10.18 12.50
C LYS A 443 -26.33 10.71 11.21
N SER A 444 -25.66 11.85 11.23
CA SER A 444 -24.98 12.39 10.05
C SER A 444 -23.84 11.48 9.54
N ILE A 445 -23.11 10.80 10.44
CA ILE A 445 -22.14 9.78 10.06
C ILE A 445 -22.84 8.59 9.41
N GLN A 446 -23.96 8.14 9.96
CA GLN A 446 -24.76 7.04 9.40
C GLN A 446 -25.23 7.39 7.97
N ASP A 447 -25.80 8.57 7.78
CA ASP A 447 -26.24 9.06 6.46
C ASP A 447 -25.05 9.14 5.47
N PHE A 448 -23.88 9.59 5.94
CA PHE A 448 -22.66 9.65 5.13
C PHE A 448 -22.17 8.27 4.68
N ILE A 449 -22.24 7.25 5.54
CA ILE A 449 -21.88 5.87 5.23
C ILE A 449 -22.86 5.30 4.19
N GLU A 450 -24.17 5.51 4.38
CA GLU A 450 -25.25 5.00 3.53
C GLU A 450 -25.31 5.69 2.16
N ASP A 451 -24.66 6.87 1.99
CA ASP A 451 -24.67 7.61 0.71
C ASP A 451 -23.94 6.86 -0.40
N LYS A 452 -24.74 6.16 -1.23
CA LYS A 452 -24.26 5.41 -2.41
C LYS A 452 -23.83 6.26 -3.59
N ASN A 453 -24.06 7.57 -3.56
CA ASN A 453 -23.72 8.46 -4.69
C ASN A 453 -22.21 8.57 -4.89
N PHE A 454 -21.41 8.42 -3.84
CA PHE A 454 -19.95 8.41 -3.94
C PHE A 454 -19.43 7.22 -4.76
N GLN A 455 -20.07 6.06 -4.68
CA GLN A 455 -19.71 4.89 -5.51
C GLN A 455 -20.01 5.11 -7.00
N LYS A 456 -21.07 5.83 -7.35
CA LYS A 456 -21.37 6.19 -8.74
C LYS A 456 -20.32 7.11 -9.35
N TYR A 457 -19.74 8.04 -8.61
CA TYR A 457 -18.69 8.94 -9.10
C TYR A 457 -17.39 8.21 -9.43
N THR A 458 -17.01 7.19 -8.67
CA THR A 458 -15.83 6.35 -8.95
C THR A 458 -16.05 5.47 -10.19
N VAL A 459 -17.22 4.88 -10.35
CA VAL A 459 -17.58 4.07 -11.54
C VAL A 459 -17.67 4.95 -12.80
N TYR A 460 -18.20 6.16 -12.70
CA TYR A 460 -18.31 7.09 -13.84
C TYR A 460 -16.94 7.60 -14.32
N LYS A 461 -16.00 7.85 -13.41
CA LYS A 461 -14.59 8.19 -13.75
C LYS A 461 -13.86 7.01 -14.39
N ASN A 462 -14.08 5.77 -13.90
CA ASN A 462 -13.47 4.57 -14.46
C ASN A 462 -13.97 4.26 -15.87
N ASN A 463 -15.26 4.42 -16.14
CA ASN A 463 -15.81 4.26 -17.50
C ASN A 463 -15.30 5.34 -18.47
N LYS A 464 -15.05 6.55 -17.99
CA LYS A 464 -14.44 7.61 -18.80
C LYS A 464 -12.94 7.36 -19.07
N MET A 465 -12.19 6.82 -18.11
CA MET A 465 -10.79 6.42 -18.31
C MET A 465 -10.65 5.22 -19.27
N ASN A 466 -11.51 4.21 -19.13
CA ASN A 466 -11.51 3.06 -20.05
C ASN A 466 -11.92 3.46 -21.48
N ASN A 467 -12.85 4.41 -21.65
CA ASN A 467 -13.21 4.95 -22.96
C ASN A 467 -12.13 5.86 -23.55
N PHE A 468 -11.30 6.54 -22.73
CA PHE A 468 -10.15 7.32 -23.20
C PHE A 468 -9.02 6.40 -23.69
N ASN A 469 -8.76 5.30 -22.98
CA ASN A 469 -7.77 4.29 -23.38
C ASN A 469 -8.21 3.51 -24.62
N ASN A 470 -9.51 3.20 -24.78
CA ASN A 470 -10.04 2.54 -25.96
C ASN A 470 -10.06 3.48 -27.20
N LYS A 471 -10.29 4.79 -27.03
CA LYS A 471 -10.20 5.75 -28.14
C LYS A 471 -8.76 5.93 -28.65
N ASN A 472 -7.77 5.91 -27.76
CA ASN A 472 -6.36 6.00 -28.17
C ASN A 472 -5.87 4.73 -28.88
N ASN A 473 -6.41 3.56 -28.53
CA ASN A 473 -6.13 2.31 -29.23
C ASN A 473 -6.85 2.20 -30.60
N SER A 474 -8.05 2.78 -30.74
CA SER A 474 -8.76 2.77 -32.02
C SER A 474 -8.21 3.79 -33.04
N THR A 475 -7.62 4.89 -32.59
CA THR A 475 -6.93 5.85 -33.48
C THR A 475 -5.54 5.38 -33.92
N ALA A 476 -4.91 4.45 -33.19
CA ALA A 476 -3.66 3.81 -33.62
C ALA A 476 -3.88 2.74 -34.68
N SER A 477 -4.99 1.98 -34.60
CA SER A 477 -5.33 0.93 -35.60
C SER A 477 -5.89 1.50 -36.91
N SER A 478 -6.54 2.66 -36.87
CA SER A 478 -7.09 3.28 -38.10
C SER A 478 -6.03 4.04 -38.94
N LYS A 479 -4.86 4.35 -38.38
CA LYS A 479 -3.74 4.96 -39.13
C LYS A 479 -2.92 3.94 -39.91
N ASP A 480 -2.93 2.65 -39.51
CA ASP A 480 -2.23 1.58 -40.26
C ASP A 480 -3.01 1.04 -41.46
N HIS A 481 -4.37 1.15 -41.47
CA HIS A 481 -5.16 0.75 -42.63
C HIS A 481 -5.18 1.79 -43.75
N SER A 482 -5.00 3.09 -43.45
CA SER A 482 -5.00 4.13 -44.48
C SER A 482 -3.69 4.28 -45.26
N LYS A 483 -2.60 3.58 -44.82
CA LYS A 483 -1.33 3.55 -45.56
C LYS A 483 -1.19 2.37 -46.52
N LYS A 484 -2.05 1.35 -46.43
CA LYS A 484 -2.03 0.22 -47.37
C LYS A 484 -2.85 0.45 -48.64
N GLU A 485 -3.80 1.38 -48.67
CA GLU A 485 -4.65 1.65 -49.87
C GLU A 485 -4.04 2.72 -50.80
N LYS A 486 -2.91 3.32 -50.49
CA LYS A 486 -2.27 4.31 -51.40
C LYS A 486 -1.08 3.79 -52.21
N ASN A 487 -0.76 2.50 -52.13
CA ASN A 487 0.28 1.86 -52.92
C ASN A 487 -0.19 0.87 -53.96
N GLU A 488 -1.49 0.85 -54.27
CA GLU A 488 -2.09 0.01 -55.36
C GLU A 488 -2.97 0.86 -56.29
N GLN A 489 -2.56 2.05 -56.65
CA GLN A 489 -3.06 2.77 -57.84
C GLN A 489 -1.93 3.43 -58.59
#